data_31a8167dd44cdf597b1e24fa023407e1
#
_entry.id   31a8167dd44cdf597b1e24fa023407e1
#
_cell.length_a   1.000
_cell.length_b   1.000
_cell.length_c   1.000
_cell.angle_alpha   90.00
_cell.angle_beta   90.00
_cell.angle_gamma   90.00
#
_symmetry.space_group_name_H-M   'P 1'
#
loop_
_entity.id
_entity.type
_entity.pdbx_description
1 polymer ?
#
loop_
_entity_poly.entity_id
_entity_poly.type
_entity_poly.pdbx_seq_one_letter_code
_entity_poly.pdbx_strand_id
1 'polypeptide(L)'
;RETNINEQIIEYIIDGDVINLSSNLEKEFNIVVNEYDESKYSILLLHGRGLYPTEPNVIEPLRTRFSNQKINTYSLQLPVLDKGKTYYDYKKIFNYSNSRISSAVEFIASDKLIIIAHSCGTHMLTSWINNTKDFSNISGLVLIGAGAIDKNQFLDDIIDYEIINMPILNIYGENDHDSVKDHSLVFNKKIKKN
;
A
#
# COMPACT_ATOMS: atom_id res chain seq x y z
N ARG A 1 -19.56 -2.71 2.96
CA ARG A 1 -18.57 -3.79 2.94
C ARG A 1 -17.36 -3.43 3.79
N GLU A 2 -16.79 -2.25 3.60
CA GLU A 2 -15.62 -1.81 4.39
C GLU A 2 -15.96 -1.75 5.88
N THR A 3 -17.11 -1.22 6.26
CA THR A 3 -17.60 -1.19 7.66
C THR A 3 -17.54 -2.57 8.31
N ASN A 4 -18.07 -3.60 7.64
CA ASN A 4 -18.03 -4.97 8.17
C ASN A 4 -16.61 -5.53 8.28
N ILE A 5 -15.71 -5.14 7.36
CA ILE A 5 -14.28 -5.51 7.43
C ILE A 5 -13.64 -4.86 8.66
N ASN A 6 -13.90 -3.58 8.90
CA ASN A 6 -13.35 -2.85 10.03
C ASN A 6 -13.80 -3.44 11.36
N GLU A 7 -15.08 -3.79 11.50
CA GLU A 7 -15.61 -4.46 12.69
C GLU A 7 -14.92 -5.83 12.92
N GLN A 8 -14.77 -6.64 11.88
CA GLN A 8 -14.10 -7.93 11.96
C GLN A 8 -12.61 -7.81 12.33
N ILE A 9 -11.89 -6.82 11.83
CA ILE A 9 -10.48 -6.59 12.18
C ILE A 9 -10.37 -6.32 13.69
N ILE A 10 -11.21 -5.45 14.22
CA ILE A 10 -11.21 -5.10 15.66
C ILE A 10 -11.51 -6.34 16.51
N GLU A 11 -12.43 -7.18 16.08
CA GLU A 11 -12.88 -8.35 16.85
C GLU A 11 -11.87 -9.51 16.83
N TYR A 12 -11.17 -9.72 15.69
CA TYR A 12 -10.35 -10.94 15.48
C TYR A 12 -8.85 -10.71 15.45
N ILE A 13 -8.38 -9.49 15.68
CA ILE A 13 -6.93 -9.26 15.71
C ILE A 13 -6.31 -9.92 16.94
N ILE A 14 -5.25 -10.70 16.71
CA ILE A 14 -4.53 -11.45 17.76
C ILE A 14 -3.21 -10.76 18.10
N ASP A 15 -2.60 -10.07 17.15
CA ASP A 15 -1.28 -9.45 17.28
C ASP A 15 -1.33 -8.01 16.74
N GLY A 16 -0.88 -7.06 17.56
CA GLY A 16 -0.90 -5.63 17.29
C GLY A 16 -2.15 -4.91 17.78
N ASP A 17 -2.11 -3.59 17.71
CA ASP A 17 -3.17 -2.69 18.11
C ASP A 17 -3.93 -2.14 16.91
N VAL A 18 -5.25 -2.03 17.00
CA VAL A 18 -6.05 -1.33 16.00
C VAL A 18 -6.22 0.12 16.43
N ILE A 19 -5.65 1.02 15.65
CA ILE A 19 -5.78 2.46 15.87
C ILE A 19 -6.72 3.05 14.82
N ASN A 20 -7.61 3.91 15.28
CA ASN A 20 -8.52 4.63 14.41
C ASN A 20 -7.90 5.97 14.01
N LEU A 21 -7.73 6.19 12.71
CA LEU A 21 -7.23 7.43 12.13
C LEU A 21 -8.36 8.18 11.43
N SER A 22 -8.10 9.45 11.16
CA SER A 22 -8.96 10.31 10.36
C SER A 22 -8.14 11.02 9.28
N SER A 23 -8.83 11.53 8.26
CA SER A 23 -8.22 12.34 7.21
C SER A 23 -9.09 13.55 6.89
N ASN A 24 -8.61 14.40 6.01
CA ASN A 24 -9.39 15.55 5.54
C ASN A 24 -10.65 15.17 4.73
N LEU A 25 -10.73 13.92 4.24
CA LEU A 25 -11.87 13.42 3.46
C LEU A 25 -12.74 12.44 4.24
N GLU A 26 -12.23 11.83 5.30
CA GLU A 26 -12.90 10.76 6.04
C GLU A 26 -12.68 10.88 7.54
N LYS A 27 -13.73 10.60 8.31
CA LYS A 27 -13.67 10.73 9.77
C LYS A 27 -12.91 9.59 10.43
N GLU A 28 -13.02 8.37 9.89
CA GLU A 28 -12.52 7.16 10.55
C GLU A 28 -12.11 6.12 9.54
N PHE A 29 -10.91 5.56 9.75
CA PHE A 29 -10.41 4.33 9.09
C PHE A 29 -9.32 3.70 9.98
N ASN A 30 -9.13 2.40 9.87
CA ASN A 30 -8.24 1.67 10.76
C ASN A 30 -6.82 1.53 10.21
N ILE A 31 -5.87 1.49 11.14
CA ILE A 31 -4.51 1.02 10.90
C ILE A 31 -4.15 -0.01 11.98
N VAL A 32 -3.56 -1.13 11.60
CA VAL A 32 -3.05 -2.16 12.52
C VAL A 32 -1.59 -1.91 12.77
N VAL A 33 -1.20 -1.81 14.04
CA VAL A 33 0.11 -1.31 14.47
C VAL A 33 0.81 -2.32 15.34
N ASN A 34 2.10 -2.56 15.07
CA ASN A 34 3.04 -3.19 15.99
C ASN A 34 4.27 -2.29 16.10
N GLU A 35 4.54 -1.79 17.30
CA GLU A 35 5.66 -0.88 17.56
C GLU A 35 6.66 -1.47 18.54
N TYR A 36 7.92 -1.16 18.34
CA TYR A 36 9.07 -1.59 19.15
C TYR A 36 10.03 -0.43 19.32
N ASP A 37 10.38 -0.09 20.54
CA ASP A 37 11.21 1.07 20.91
C ASP A 37 12.58 1.09 20.20
N GLU A 38 13.15 -0.08 19.92
CA GLU A 38 14.47 -0.20 19.29
C GLU A 38 14.41 -0.33 17.75
N SER A 39 13.24 -0.22 17.17
CA SER A 39 13.09 -0.38 15.72
C SER A 39 13.80 0.76 14.97
N LYS A 40 14.64 0.39 14.02
CA LYS A 40 15.37 1.34 13.15
C LYS A 40 14.57 1.75 11.91
N TYR A 41 13.53 1.00 11.59
CA TYR A 41 12.72 1.18 10.39
C TYR A 41 11.24 1.05 10.73
N SER A 42 10.43 1.72 9.96
CA SER A 42 8.97 1.58 9.95
C SER A 42 8.52 1.04 8.60
N ILE A 43 7.59 0.09 8.60
CA ILE A 43 7.05 -0.52 7.39
C ILE A 43 5.56 -0.18 7.30
N LEU A 44 5.14 0.53 6.27
CA LEU A 44 3.74 0.75 5.92
C LEU A 44 3.31 -0.29 4.89
N LEU A 45 2.29 -1.08 5.22
CA LEU A 45 1.73 -2.13 4.38
C LEU A 45 0.41 -1.68 3.76
N LEU A 46 0.31 -1.78 2.43
CA LEU A 46 -0.85 -1.38 1.64
C LEU A 46 -1.43 -2.60 0.92
N HIS A 47 -2.64 -3.01 1.29
CA HIS A 47 -3.29 -4.22 0.77
C HIS A 47 -3.87 -4.04 -0.65
N GLY A 48 -4.17 -5.15 -1.31
CA GLY A 48 -4.78 -5.18 -2.64
C GLY A 48 -6.28 -4.86 -2.65
N ARG A 49 -6.86 -4.87 -3.84
CA ARG A 49 -8.27 -4.58 -4.12
C ARG A 49 -9.21 -5.51 -3.34
N GLY A 50 -10.14 -4.90 -2.60
CA GLY A 50 -11.15 -5.63 -1.85
C GLY A 50 -10.61 -6.43 -0.67
N LEU A 51 -9.35 -6.26 -0.31
CA LEU A 51 -8.66 -6.89 0.81
C LEU A 51 -8.67 -5.99 2.06
N TYR A 52 -7.86 -6.28 3.04
CA TYR A 52 -7.85 -5.65 4.35
C TYR A 52 -6.48 -5.75 5.03
N PRO A 53 -6.22 -4.99 6.12
CA PRO A 53 -4.91 -4.90 6.79
C PRO A 53 -4.31 -6.21 7.29
N THR A 54 -5.13 -7.22 7.56
CA THR A 54 -4.72 -8.56 8.01
C THR A 54 -5.01 -9.63 6.95
N GLU A 55 -4.89 -9.28 5.68
CA GLU A 55 -5.13 -10.21 4.57
C GLU A 55 -4.13 -11.37 4.60
N PRO A 56 -4.59 -12.65 4.61
CA PRO A 56 -3.78 -13.79 5.03
C PRO A 56 -2.72 -14.26 4.02
N ASN A 57 -2.77 -13.83 2.75
CA ASN A 57 -1.86 -14.36 1.74
C ASN A 57 -0.57 -13.54 1.58
N VAL A 58 -0.62 -12.21 1.78
CA VAL A 58 0.53 -11.31 1.58
C VAL A 58 0.74 -10.40 2.78
N ILE A 59 -0.29 -9.65 3.18
CA ILE A 59 -0.12 -8.57 4.17
C ILE A 59 0.15 -9.13 5.56
N GLU A 60 -0.66 -10.06 6.04
CA GLU A 60 -0.48 -10.64 7.37
C GLU A 60 0.83 -11.42 7.53
N PRO A 61 1.27 -12.25 6.56
CA PRO A 61 2.58 -12.87 6.61
C PRO A 61 3.75 -11.89 6.67
N LEU A 62 3.67 -10.77 5.93
CA LEU A 62 4.69 -9.73 5.99
C LEU A 62 4.67 -9.02 7.36
N ARG A 63 3.49 -8.60 7.83
CA ARG A 63 3.31 -7.96 9.13
C ARG A 63 3.90 -8.82 10.25
N THR A 64 3.50 -10.08 10.33
CA THR A 64 3.99 -11.02 11.34
C THR A 64 5.50 -11.24 11.23
N ARG A 65 6.02 -11.35 10.01
CA ARG A 65 7.46 -11.58 9.79
C ARG A 65 8.31 -10.42 10.28
N PHE A 66 7.91 -9.18 9.97
CA PHE A 66 8.61 -7.99 10.42
C PHE A 66 8.44 -7.78 11.94
N SER A 67 7.24 -7.97 12.47
CA SER A 67 6.95 -7.90 13.91
C SER A 67 7.82 -8.88 14.71
N ASN A 68 7.98 -10.12 14.24
CA ASN A 68 8.87 -11.11 14.85
C ASN A 68 10.35 -10.70 14.86
N GLN A 69 10.74 -9.78 13.98
CA GLN A 69 12.08 -9.20 13.93
C GLN A 69 12.17 -7.85 14.68
N LYS A 70 11.15 -7.49 15.42
CA LYS A 70 11.05 -6.21 16.15
C LYS A 70 11.18 -4.99 15.24
N ILE A 71 10.58 -5.07 14.04
CA ILE A 71 10.48 -3.96 13.10
C ILE A 71 9.07 -3.40 13.18
N ASN A 72 8.95 -2.08 13.31
CA ASN A 72 7.65 -1.40 13.37
C ASN A 72 6.85 -1.66 12.10
N THR A 73 5.62 -2.11 12.26
CA THR A 73 4.71 -2.37 11.14
C THR A 73 3.38 -1.64 11.31
N TYR A 74 2.90 -1.10 10.23
CA TYR A 74 1.68 -0.33 10.12
C TYR A 74 0.90 -0.85 8.91
N SER A 75 -0.18 -1.55 9.13
CA SER A 75 -1.01 -2.08 8.04
C SER A 75 -2.27 -1.24 7.88
N LEU A 76 -2.34 -0.46 6.81
CA LEU A 76 -3.38 0.54 6.57
C LEU A 76 -4.61 -0.07 5.92
N GLN A 77 -5.80 0.26 6.43
CA GLN A 77 -7.05 0.01 5.74
C GLN A 77 -7.20 1.02 4.58
N LEU A 78 -6.94 0.55 3.36
CA LEU A 78 -7.27 1.29 2.14
C LEU A 78 -8.78 1.24 1.84
N PRO A 79 -9.34 2.18 1.05
CA PRO A 79 -10.76 2.16 0.69
C PRO A 79 -11.15 0.88 -0.03
N VAL A 80 -12.28 0.29 0.36
CA VAL A 80 -12.79 -0.97 -0.19
C VAL A 80 -14.17 -0.81 -0.80
N LEU A 81 -14.26 -1.02 -2.10
CA LEU A 81 -15.54 -1.09 -2.83
C LEU A 81 -16.18 -2.49 -2.74
N ASP A 82 -17.42 -2.59 -3.17
CA ASP A 82 -18.14 -3.85 -3.26
C ASP A 82 -17.47 -4.87 -4.20
N LYS A 83 -17.82 -6.15 -4.02
CA LYS A 83 -17.31 -7.22 -4.88
C LYS A 83 -17.64 -6.96 -6.35
N GLY A 84 -16.71 -7.35 -7.24
CA GLY A 84 -16.87 -7.19 -8.68
C GLY A 84 -16.52 -5.81 -9.23
N LYS A 85 -16.12 -4.86 -8.37
CA LYS A 85 -15.60 -3.57 -8.82
C LYS A 85 -14.22 -3.72 -9.44
N THR A 86 -14.00 -3.02 -10.55
CA THR A 86 -12.81 -3.10 -11.39
C THR A 86 -11.75 -2.07 -11.02
N TYR A 87 -10.58 -2.11 -11.66
CA TYR A 87 -9.56 -1.07 -11.53
C TYR A 87 -10.12 0.34 -11.84
N TYR A 88 -10.92 0.48 -12.91
CA TYR A 88 -11.52 1.79 -13.25
C TYR A 88 -12.51 2.30 -12.20
N ASP A 89 -13.18 1.42 -11.46
CA ASP A 89 -14.02 1.84 -10.35
C ASP A 89 -13.18 2.33 -9.16
N TYR A 90 -12.10 1.62 -8.84
CA TYR A 90 -11.17 2.02 -7.78
C TYR A 90 -10.43 3.32 -8.08
N LYS A 91 -10.08 3.56 -9.35
CA LYS A 91 -9.44 4.81 -9.77
C LYS A 91 -10.26 6.04 -9.40
N LYS A 92 -11.59 5.96 -9.42
CA LYS A 92 -12.50 7.06 -9.04
C LYS A 92 -12.41 7.47 -7.57
N ILE A 93 -11.86 6.60 -6.72
CA ILE A 93 -11.74 6.81 -5.28
C ILE A 93 -10.27 6.92 -4.81
N PHE A 94 -9.31 7.08 -5.70
CA PHE A 94 -7.90 7.20 -5.33
C PHE A 94 -7.60 8.44 -4.48
N ASN A 95 -8.42 9.50 -4.55
CA ASN A 95 -8.31 10.63 -3.66
C ASN A 95 -8.50 10.25 -2.18
N TYR A 96 -9.38 9.30 -1.87
CA TYR A 96 -9.54 8.75 -0.51
C TYR A 96 -8.32 7.95 -0.09
N SER A 97 -7.79 7.07 -0.96
CA SER A 97 -6.56 6.35 -0.66
C SER A 97 -5.36 7.28 -0.47
N ASN A 98 -5.23 8.33 -1.29
CA ASN A 98 -4.19 9.34 -1.13
C ASN A 98 -4.30 10.03 0.24
N SER A 99 -5.51 10.39 0.66
CA SER A 99 -5.77 11.02 1.95
C SER A 99 -5.43 10.10 3.11
N ARG A 100 -5.80 8.80 3.05
CA ARG A 100 -5.47 7.80 4.07
C ARG A 100 -3.96 7.54 4.15
N ILE A 101 -3.27 7.40 3.01
CA ILE A 101 -1.82 7.20 2.98
C ILE A 101 -1.11 8.40 3.60
N SER A 102 -1.52 9.64 3.26
CA SER A 102 -0.95 10.85 3.86
C SER A 102 -1.12 10.88 5.38
N SER A 103 -2.32 10.60 5.88
CA SER A 103 -2.56 10.55 7.32
C SER A 103 -1.77 9.44 8.02
N ALA A 104 -1.62 8.28 7.37
CA ALA A 104 -0.79 7.19 7.92
C ALA A 104 0.69 7.57 7.97
N VAL A 105 1.23 8.18 6.93
CA VAL A 105 2.63 8.66 6.88
C VAL A 105 2.88 9.72 7.95
N GLU A 106 1.95 10.65 8.14
CA GLU A 106 2.01 11.65 9.21
C GLU A 106 1.93 11.02 10.60
N PHE A 107 1.04 10.05 10.81
CA PHE A 107 0.90 9.32 12.08
C PHE A 107 2.17 8.54 12.43
N ILE A 108 2.78 7.85 11.47
CA ILE A 108 3.98 7.04 11.67
C ILE A 108 5.18 7.92 12.04
N ALA A 109 5.30 9.11 11.49
CA ALA A 109 6.31 10.13 11.79
C ALA A 109 7.76 9.57 11.86
N SER A 110 8.10 8.59 11.00
CA SER A 110 9.39 7.91 10.98
C SER A 110 10.30 8.50 9.91
N ASP A 111 11.57 8.74 10.24
CA ASP A 111 12.60 9.20 9.28
C ASP A 111 13.06 8.09 8.31
N LYS A 112 12.66 6.84 8.56
CA LYS A 112 13.05 5.66 7.78
C LYS A 112 11.85 4.79 7.48
N LEU A 113 10.88 5.33 6.75
CA LEU A 113 9.68 4.63 6.35
C LEU A 113 9.90 3.90 5.01
N ILE A 114 9.58 2.61 4.99
CA ILE A 114 9.50 1.80 3.76
C ILE A 114 8.02 1.50 3.51
N ILE A 115 7.54 1.75 2.30
CA ILE A 115 6.17 1.44 1.92
C ILE A 115 6.15 0.20 1.04
N ILE A 116 5.38 -0.80 1.44
CA ILE A 116 5.17 -2.06 0.71
C ILE A 116 3.72 -2.11 0.26
N ALA A 117 3.50 -2.14 -1.05
CA ALA A 117 2.16 -2.17 -1.63
C ALA A 117 1.93 -3.44 -2.45
N HIS A 118 0.75 -4.03 -2.33
CA HIS A 118 0.35 -5.25 -3.03
C HIS A 118 -0.79 -4.99 -4.02
N SER A 119 -0.65 -5.48 -5.26
CA SER A 119 -1.71 -5.49 -6.29
C SER A 119 -2.33 -4.10 -6.48
N CYS A 120 -3.65 -3.92 -6.31
CA CYS A 120 -4.31 -2.62 -6.41
C CYS A 120 -3.76 -1.57 -5.42
N GLY A 121 -3.19 -1.99 -4.29
CA GLY A 121 -2.48 -1.09 -3.38
C GLY A 121 -1.31 -0.38 -4.06
N THR A 122 -0.68 -0.99 -5.06
CA THR A 122 0.39 -0.35 -5.85
C THR A 122 -0.15 0.80 -6.71
N HIS A 123 -1.37 0.69 -7.23
CA HIS A 123 -2.01 1.78 -7.99
C HIS A 123 -2.39 2.95 -7.07
N MET A 124 -2.90 2.64 -5.87
CA MET A 124 -3.22 3.65 -4.87
C MET A 124 -1.94 4.37 -4.38
N LEU A 125 -0.85 3.62 -4.16
CA LEU A 125 0.46 4.20 -3.85
C LEU A 125 0.98 5.06 -5.00
N THR A 126 0.86 4.60 -6.25
CA THR A 126 1.24 5.37 -7.45
C THR A 126 0.48 6.70 -7.52
N SER A 127 -0.83 6.66 -7.30
CA SER A 127 -1.65 7.87 -7.25
C SER A 127 -1.18 8.81 -6.14
N TRP A 128 -0.90 8.30 -4.96
CA TRP A 128 -0.38 9.10 -3.85
C TRP A 128 0.96 9.74 -4.18
N ILE A 129 1.92 8.98 -4.73
CA ILE A 129 3.24 9.46 -5.14
C ILE A 129 3.12 10.61 -6.14
N ASN A 130 2.29 10.45 -7.17
CA ASN A 130 2.12 11.45 -8.22
C ASN A 130 1.44 12.74 -7.72
N ASN A 131 0.76 12.69 -6.56
CA ASN A 131 0.06 13.84 -5.98
C ASN A 131 0.73 14.44 -4.74
N THR A 132 1.67 13.74 -4.09
CA THR A 132 2.44 14.28 -2.98
C THR A 132 3.72 14.97 -3.48
N LYS A 133 4.24 15.89 -2.67
CA LYS A 133 5.45 16.65 -2.99
C LYS A 133 6.60 16.39 -2.04
N ASP A 134 6.34 15.69 -0.95
CA ASP A 134 7.33 15.42 0.08
C ASP A 134 7.48 13.91 0.31
N PHE A 135 8.70 13.43 0.09
CA PHE A 135 9.13 12.05 0.29
C PHE A 135 10.31 11.98 1.26
N SER A 136 10.61 13.05 2.00
CA SER A 136 11.83 13.16 2.80
C SER A 136 11.98 12.05 3.85
N ASN A 137 10.88 11.52 4.33
CA ASN A 137 10.83 10.42 5.30
C ASN A 137 10.69 9.02 4.66
N ILE A 138 10.56 8.92 3.33
CA ILE A 138 10.42 7.64 2.63
C ILE A 138 11.80 7.13 2.21
N SER A 139 12.21 6.00 2.79
CA SER A 139 13.50 5.37 2.54
C SER A 139 13.49 4.32 1.43
N GLY A 140 12.34 3.87 1.00
CA GLY A 140 12.21 2.90 -0.08
C GLY A 140 10.78 2.46 -0.36
N LEU A 141 10.58 1.91 -1.55
CA LEU A 141 9.29 1.37 -2.00
C LEU A 141 9.43 -0.09 -2.40
N VAL A 142 8.45 -0.90 -2.06
CA VAL A 142 8.33 -2.29 -2.55
C VAL A 142 6.96 -2.46 -3.21
N LEU A 143 6.97 -2.82 -4.48
CA LEU A 143 5.78 -3.04 -5.29
C LEU A 143 5.63 -4.53 -5.55
N ILE A 144 4.53 -5.14 -5.13
CA ILE A 144 4.24 -6.56 -5.31
C ILE A 144 3.05 -6.72 -6.25
N GLY A 145 3.27 -7.32 -7.42
CA GLY A 145 2.23 -7.50 -8.44
C GLY A 145 1.70 -6.18 -8.99
N ALA A 146 2.58 -5.19 -9.20
CA ALA A 146 2.21 -3.89 -9.76
C ALA A 146 1.76 -4.00 -11.22
N GLY A 147 0.74 -3.22 -11.60
CA GLY A 147 0.19 -3.22 -12.96
C GLY A 147 -0.98 -4.19 -13.16
N ALA A 148 -1.49 -4.83 -12.10
CA ALA A 148 -2.65 -5.72 -12.19
C ALA A 148 -3.94 -4.93 -12.49
N ILE A 149 -4.48 -5.09 -13.69
CA ILE A 149 -5.72 -4.46 -14.16
C ILE A 149 -6.69 -5.52 -14.71
N ASP A 150 -7.96 -5.15 -14.84
CA ASP A 150 -8.98 -6.06 -15.39
C ASP A 150 -8.90 -6.13 -16.94
N LYS A 151 -9.47 -7.20 -17.49
CA LYS A 151 -9.51 -7.40 -18.94
C LYS A 151 -10.15 -6.20 -19.65
N ASN A 152 -9.55 -5.77 -20.77
CA ASN A 152 -9.97 -4.61 -21.56
C ASN A 152 -9.86 -3.26 -20.84
N GLN A 153 -9.03 -3.17 -19.82
CA GLN A 153 -8.67 -1.91 -19.18
C GLN A 153 -7.21 -1.55 -19.48
N PHE A 154 -6.87 -0.27 -19.35
CA PHE A 154 -5.52 0.23 -19.58
C PHE A 154 -4.98 0.87 -18.32
N LEU A 155 -3.70 0.64 -18.05
CA LEU A 155 -2.99 1.30 -16.98
C LEU A 155 -2.53 2.67 -17.48
N ASP A 156 -3.13 3.72 -16.98
CA ASP A 156 -2.81 5.11 -17.32
C ASP A 156 -2.14 5.89 -16.19
N ASP A 157 -2.21 5.37 -14.96
CA ASP A 157 -1.45 5.89 -13.83
C ASP A 157 -0.14 5.10 -13.67
N ILE A 158 0.97 5.71 -14.06
CA ILE A 158 2.32 5.18 -13.90
C ILE A 158 3.09 6.11 -12.97
N ILE A 159 3.93 5.53 -12.10
CA ILE A 159 4.82 6.33 -11.26
C ILE A 159 5.68 7.24 -12.13
N ASP A 160 5.72 8.51 -11.78
CA ASP A 160 6.70 9.43 -12.33
C ASP A 160 8.05 9.17 -11.65
N TYR A 161 8.90 8.40 -12.33
CA TYR A 161 10.21 8.00 -11.78
C TYR A 161 11.22 9.16 -11.72
N GLU A 162 10.94 10.30 -12.36
CA GLU A 162 11.81 11.47 -12.33
C GLU A 162 11.74 12.20 -10.98
N ILE A 163 10.62 12.03 -10.25
CA ILE A 163 10.44 12.64 -8.93
C ILE A 163 10.91 11.74 -7.78
N ILE A 164 11.26 10.48 -8.06
CA ILE A 164 11.66 9.50 -7.04
C ILE A 164 13.17 9.41 -6.96
N ASN A 165 13.71 9.63 -5.77
CA ASN A 165 15.14 9.53 -5.46
C ASN A 165 15.48 8.40 -4.48
N MET A 166 14.51 7.56 -4.13
CA MET A 166 14.68 6.43 -3.23
C MET A 166 14.70 5.08 -3.97
N PRO A 167 15.29 4.02 -3.39
CA PRO A 167 15.25 2.67 -3.95
C PRO A 167 13.82 2.14 -4.14
N ILE A 168 13.58 1.49 -5.28
CA ILE A 168 12.32 0.79 -5.55
C ILE A 168 12.61 -0.67 -5.88
N LEU A 169 11.95 -1.59 -5.19
CA LEU A 169 11.94 -3.01 -5.48
C LEU A 169 10.58 -3.40 -6.10
N ASN A 170 10.61 -3.93 -7.32
CA ASN A 170 9.42 -4.47 -7.98
C ASN A 170 9.47 -6.00 -7.98
N ILE A 171 8.47 -6.64 -7.38
CA ILE A 171 8.35 -8.10 -7.22
C ILE A 171 7.11 -8.57 -7.98
N TYR A 172 7.28 -9.58 -8.82
CA TYR A 172 6.17 -10.23 -9.51
C TYR A 172 6.44 -11.70 -9.76
N GLY A 173 5.38 -12.50 -9.89
CA GLY A 173 5.48 -13.93 -10.16
C GLY A 173 5.67 -14.22 -11.67
N GLU A 174 6.35 -15.32 -11.98
CA GLU A 174 6.51 -15.79 -13.36
C GLU A 174 5.15 -16.05 -14.04
N ASN A 175 4.18 -16.52 -13.27
CA ASN A 175 2.82 -16.80 -13.73
C ASN A 175 1.82 -15.69 -13.40
N ASP A 176 2.30 -14.48 -13.12
CA ASP A 176 1.45 -13.32 -12.89
C ASP A 176 0.70 -12.89 -14.14
N HIS A 177 -0.31 -12.07 -13.98
CA HIS A 177 -1.13 -11.53 -15.06
C HIS A 177 -0.25 -10.80 -16.10
N ASP A 178 -0.60 -10.90 -17.38
CA ASP A 178 0.20 -10.28 -18.46
C ASP A 178 0.41 -8.78 -18.26
N SER A 179 -0.60 -8.05 -17.78
CA SER A 179 -0.48 -6.64 -17.46
C SER A 179 0.58 -6.33 -16.38
N VAL A 180 0.81 -7.24 -15.43
CA VAL A 180 1.87 -7.12 -14.40
C VAL A 180 3.25 -7.29 -15.04
N LYS A 181 3.39 -8.28 -15.93
CA LYS A 181 4.64 -8.51 -16.66
C LYS A 181 4.98 -7.33 -17.58
N ASP A 182 4.00 -6.82 -18.32
CA ASP A 182 4.16 -5.66 -19.18
C ASP A 182 4.55 -4.40 -18.40
N HIS A 183 3.91 -4.15 -17.26
CA HIS A 183 4.28 -3.07 -16.34
C HIS A 183 5.74 -3.21 -15.87
N SER A 184 6.16 -4.43 -15.52
CA SER A 184 7.52 -4.70 -15.06
C SER A 184 8.58 -4.47 -16.13
N LEU A 185 8.26 -4.74 -17.39
CA LEU A 185 9.13 -4.41 -18.53
C LEU A 185 9.32 -2.90 -18.71
N VAL A 186 8.23 -2.13 -18.56
CA VAL A 186 8.27 -0.66 -18.62
C VAL A 186 9.08 -0.10 -17.46
N PHE A 187 8.83 -0.60 -16.25
CA PHE A 187 9.58 -0.26 -15.04
C PHE A 187 11.09 -0.43 -15.23
N ASN A 188 11.51 -1.63 -15.65
CA ASN A 188 12.94 -1.95 -15.85
C ASN A 188 13.62 -1.08 -16.91
N LYS A 189 12.89 -0.62 -17.94
CA LYS A 189 13.42 0.27 -18.98
C LYS A 189 13.62 1.69 -18.47
N LYS A 190 12.77 2.16 -17.56
CA LYS A 190 12.84 3.53 -17.01
C LYS A 190 13.94 3.66 -15.95
N ILE A 191 14.06 2.69 -15.03
CA ILE A 191 15.10 2.70 -13.98
C ILE A 191 16.51 2.57 -14.54
N LYS A 192 16.71 1.85 -15.64
CA LYS A 192 18.05 1.74 -16.28
C LYS A 192 18.54 3.01 -16.96
N LYS A 193 17.73 4.06 -17.05
CA LYS A 193 18.10 5.35 -17.65
C LYS A 193 18.51 6.41 -16.62
N ASN A 194 18.30 6.15 -15.34
CA ASN A 194 18.74 6.94 -14.20
C ASN A 194 19.89 6.23 -13.48
#